data_96803e0f7de996e8baf0ea48036196c7
#
_entry.id   96803e0f7de996e8baf0ea48036196c7
#
_cell.length_a   1.000
_cell.length_b   1.000
_cell.length_c   1.000
_cell.angle_alpha   90.00
_cell.angle_beta   90.00
_cell.angle_gamma   90.00
#
_symmetry.space_group_name_H-M   'P 1'
#
loop_
_entity.id
_entity.type
_entity.pdbx_description
1 polymer ?
#
loop_
_entity_poly.entity_id
_entity_poly.type
_entity_poly.pdbx_seq_one_letter_code
_entity_poly.pdbx_strand_id
1 'polypeptide(L)'
;MPRAPKVCSHKDCTELVHGDTRCPQHKVSGWSSSPRTASAGRTGTSAWRRTRAYVLHRDNHTCQIRGPRCTTHATEVDHIKPVSLGGTDFAINCQATCHICHAWKTAQEANTARQ
;
A
#
# COMPACT_ATOMS: atom_id res chain seq x y z
N MET A 1 -21.45 -30.52 -19.92
CA MET A 1 -20.91 -31.62 -19.14
C MET A 1 -20.10 -31.08 -17.96
N PRO A 2 -20.29 -31.61 -16.75
CA PRO A 2 -19.44 -31.21 -15.63
C PRO A 2 -18.01 -31.64 -15.91
N ARG A 3 -17.07 -30.82 -15.51
CA ARG A 3 -15.64 -31.16 -15.63
C ARG A 3 -15.28 -32.21 -14.58
N ALA A 4 -14.35 -33.10 -14.94
CA ALA A 4 -13.83 -34.06 -13.99
C ALA A 4 -13.17 -33.34 -12.80
N PRO A 5 -13.26 -33.89 -11.58
CA PRO A 5 -12.58 -33.32 -10.43
C PRO A 5 -11.07 -33.40 -10.63
N LYS A 6 -10.36 -32.42 -10.07
CA LYS A 6 -8.90 -32.35 -10.08
C LYS A 6 -8.36 -32.50 -8.67
N VAL A 7 -7.13 -32.93 -8.57
CA VAL A 7 -6.43 -32.98 -7.27
C VAL A 7 -5.96 -31.55 -6.92
N CYS A 8 -6.09 -31.17 -5.66
CA CYS A 8 -5.58 -29.89 -5.16
C CYS A 8 -4.10 -29.69 -5.56
N SER A 9 -3.77 -28.53 -6.07
CA SER A 9 -2.41 -28.23 -6.54
C SER A 9 -1.39 -27.99 -5.43
N HIS A 10 -1.84 -27.94 -4.18
CA HIS A 10 -0.91 -27.81 -3.06
C HIS A 10 -0.06 -29.07 -2.90
N LYS A 11 1.22 -28.92 -2.61
CA LYS A 11 2.15 -30.02 -2.44
C LYS A 11 1.63 -30.99 -1.37
N ASP A 12 1.65 -32.26 -1.70
CA ASP A 12 1.25 -33.38 -0.82
C ASP A 12 -0.24 -33.39 -0.43
N CYS A 13 -1.08 -32.57 -1.07
CA CYS A 13 -2.52 -32.62 -0.85
C CYS A 13 -3.18 -33.53 -1.87
N THR A 14 -4.06 -34.41 -1.41
CA THR A 14 -4.78 -35.39 -2.26
C THR A 14 -6.28 -35.09 -2.39
N GLU A 15 -6.75 -33.97 -1.83
CA GLU A 15 -8.15 -33.61 -1.91
C GLU A 15 -8.61 -33.31 -3.34
N LEU A 16 -9.81 -33.81 -3.69
CA LEU A 16 -10.41 -33.52 -4.98
C LEU A 16 -11.16 -32.19 -4.93
N VAL A 17 -11.00 -31.40 -5.99
CA VAL A 17 -11.66 -30.10 -6.11
C VAL A 17 -12.46 -30.06 -7.42
N HIS A 18 -13.57 -29.37 -7.38
CA HIS A 18 -14.46 -29.16 -8.52
C HIS A 18 -14.46 -27.68 -8.90
N GLY A 19 -14.03 -27.39 -10.12
CA GLY A 19 -14.04 -26.02 -10.64
C GLY A 19 -12.96 -25.09 -10.09
N ASP A 20 -12.09 -25.59 -9.22
CA ASP A 20 -11.01 -24.81 -8.60
C ASP A 20 -9.67 -25.53 -8.78
N THR A 21 -8.59 -24.90 -8.44
CA THR A 21 -7.24 -25.49 -8.47
C THR A 21 -6.80 -25.97 -7.09
N ARG A 22 -7.42 -25.48 -6.03
CA ARG A 22 -7.08 -25.82 -4.64
C ARG A 22 -8.33 -26.07 -3.81
N CYS A 23 -8.20 -26.97 -2.84
CA CYS A 23 -9.27 -27.26 -1.88
C CYS A 23 -9.47 -26.06 -0.93
N PRO A 24 -10.60 -26.04 -0.17
CA PRO A 24 -10.87 -24.91 0.74
C PRO A 24 -9.78 -24.61 1.74
N GLN A 25 -9.05 -25.65 2.20
CA GLN A 25 -7.96 -25.47 3.17
C GLN A 25 -6.72 -24.80 2.57
N HIS A 26 -6.51 -24.95 1.26
CA HIS A 26 -5.34 -24.43 0.57
C HIS A 26 -5.69 -23.30 -0.40
N LYS A 27 -6.94 -22.88 -0.42
CA LYS A 27 -7.39 -21.78 -1.24
C LYS A 27 -6.79 -20.48 -0.71
N VAL A 28 -6.03 -19.80 -1.54
CA VAL A 28 -5.46 -18.49 -1.20
C VAL A 28 -5.99 -17.44 -2.17
N SER A 29 -6.31 -16.29 -1.63
CA SER A 29 -6.58 -15.10 -2.44
C SER A 29 -5.26 -14.61 -3.03
N GLY A 30 -5.26 -14.20 -4.30
CA GLY A 30 -4.09 -13.61 -4.93
C GLY A 30 -3.54 -12.40 -4.18
N TRP A 31 -4.41 -11.73 -3.46
CA TRP A 31 -4.03 -10.57 -2.64
C TRP A 31 -3.37 -10.95 -1.32
N SER A 32 -3.74 -12.10 -0.73
CA SER A 32 -3.22 -12.51 0.57
C SER A 32 -1.78 -13.00 0.53
N SER A 33 -1.28 -13.39 -0.63
CA SER A 33 0.09 -13.89 -0.79
C SER A 33 1.11 -12.80 -1.14
N SER A 34 0.65 -11.57 -1.42
CA SER A 34 1.53 -10.46 -1.76
C SER A 34 2.17 -9.86 -0.51
N PRO A 35 3.48 -9.56 -0.54
CA PRO A 35 4.11 -8.86 0.57
C PRO A 35 3.43 -7.50 0.80
N ARG A 36 3.21 -7.16 2.06
CA ARG A 36 2.60 -5.89 2.43
C ARG A 36 3.64 -4.95 3.01
N THR A 37 3.56 -3.69 2.62
CA THR A 37 4.36 -2.64 3.25
C THR A 37 3.82 -2.32 4.65
N ALA A 38 4.61 -1.64 5.47
CA ALA A 38 4.22 -1.26 6.83
C ALA A 38 2.94 -0.41 6.87
N SER A 39 2.64 0.32 5.80
CA SER A 39 1.47 1.20 5.73
C SER A 39 0.25 0.57 5.05
N ALA A 40 0.40 -0.59 4.41
CA ALA A 40 -0.66 -1.17 3.57
C ALA A 40 -1.98 -1.44 4.31
N GLY A 41 -1.91 -1.87 5.57
CA GLY A 41 -3.09 -2.13 6.38
C GLY A 41 -3.81 -0.90 6.90
N ARG A 42 -3.21 0.29 6.74
CA ARG A 42 -3.72 1.56 7.28
C ARG A 42 -4.42 2.41 6.23
N THR A 43 -3.99 2.34 4.97
CA THR A 43 -4.42 3.25 3.92
C THR A 43 -5.87 3.07 3.49
N GLY A 44 -6.48 1.91 3.79
CA GLY A 44 -7.89 1.65 3.49
C GLY A 44 -8.86 2.00 4.60
N THR A 45 -8.40 2.47 5.76
CA THR A 45 -9.28 2.75 6.90
C THR A 45 -10.01 4.08 6.75
N SER A 46 -11.19 4.19 7.40
CA SER A 46 -11.94 5.45 7.46
C SER A 46 -11.15 6.55 8.15
N ALA A 47 -10.40 6.20 9.19
CA ALA A 47 -9.54 7.16 9.90
C ALA A 47 -8.47 7.74 8.96
N TRP A 48 -7.81 6.90 8.17
CA TRP A 48 -6.81 7.36 7.22
C TRP A 48 -7.42 8.25 6.13
N ARG A 49 -8.59 7.87 5.60
CA ARG A 49 -9.27 8.71 4.60
C ARG A 49 -9.59 10.10 5.12
N ARG A 50 -10.04 10.21 6.38
CA ARG A 50 -10.31 11.50 7.02
C ARG A 50 -9.03 12.30 7.21
N THR A 51 -7.97 11.68 7.67
CA THR A 51 -6.66 12.34 7.84
C THR A 51 -6.15 12.84 6.50
N ARG A 52 -6.24 12.01 5.46
CA ARG A 52 -5.83 12.37 4.11
C ARG A 52 -6.59 13.59 3.59
N ALA A 53 -7.90 13.59 3.72
CA ALA A 53 -8.73 14.70 3.28
C ALA A 53 -8.39 15.99 4.05
N TYR A 54 -8.19 15.88 5.36
CA TYR A 54 -7.78 17.00 6.20
C TYR A 54 -6.44 17.58 5.77
N VAL A 55 -5.44 16.74 5.55
CA VAL A 55 -4.09 17.19 5.17
C VAL A 55 -4.10 17.86 3.80
N LEU A 56 -4.80 17.30 2.81
CA LEU A 56 -4.92 17.92 1.51
C LEU A 56 -5.59 19.29 1.59
N HIS A 57 -6.63 19.41 2.39
CA HIS A 57 -7.32 20.69 2.59
C HIS A 57 -6.45 21.70 3.33
N ARG A 58 -5.80 21.27 4.43
CA ARG A 58 -4.88 22.11 5.21
C ARG A 58 -3.77 22.72 4.34
N ASP A 59 -3.21 21.90 3.44
CA ASP A 59 -2.11 22.30 2.58
C ASP A 59 -2.58 22.91 1.23
N ASN A 60 -3.86 23.20 1.10
CA ASN A 60 -4.48 23.80 -0.09
C ASN A 60 -4.19 23.01 -1.37
N HIS A 61 -4.14 21.67 -1.28
CA HIS A 61 -3.80 20.81 -2.40
C HIS A 61 -2.49 21.21 -3.08
N THR A 62 -1.53 21.71 -2.31
CA THR A 62 -0.22 22.16 -2.79
C THR A 62 0.85 21.25 -2.23
N CYS A 63 1.73 20.75 -3.09
CA CYS A 63 2.84 19.89 -2.69
C CYS A 63 3.76 20.60 -1.70
N GLN A 64 4.01 19.97 -0.55
CA GLN A 64 4.85 20.53 0.51
C GLN A 64 6.32 20.14 0.38
N ILE A 65 6.64 19.12 -0.42
CA ILE A 65 8.03 18.69 -0.63
C ILE A 65 8.77 19.67 -1.51
N ARG A 66 8.17 20.07 -2.64
CA ARG A 66 8.75 21.04 -3.57
C ARG A 66 10.11 20.63 -4.09
N GLY A 67 10.24 19.35 -4.46
CA GLY A 67 11.47 18.79 -5.00
C GLY A 67 11.77 19.26 -6.43
N PRO A 68 12.83 18.70 -7.06
CA PRO A 68 13.34 19.20 -8.35
C PRO A 68 12.34 19.15 -9.51
N ARG A 69 11.41 18.19 -9.47
CA ARG A 69 10.41 18.02 -10.56
C ARG A 69 8.99 18.23 -10.07
N CYS A 70 8.82 19.01 -9.01
CA CYS A 70 7.51 19.23 -8.40
C CYS A 70 6.49 19.77 -9.39
N THR A 71 5.30 19.15 -9.42
CA THR A 71 4.18 19.61 -10.24
C THR A 71 3.27 20.59 -9.50
N THR A 72 3.59 20.94 -8.28
CA THR A 72 2.89 21.90 -7.42
C THR A 72 1.57 21.35 -6.88
N HIS A 73 0.68 20.84 -7.73
CA HIS A 73 -0.63 20.34 -7.29
C HIS A 73 -0.48 19.00 -6.58
N ALA A 74 -0.96 18.91 -5.34
CA ALA A 74 -0.90 17.71 -4.52
C ALA A 74 -2.18 16.87 -4.67
N THR A 75 -2.00 15.58 -4.90
CA THR A 75 -3.07 14.59 -4.98
C THR A 75 -2.88 13.46 -3.97
N GLU A 76 -1.72 13.41 -3.32
CA GLU A 76 -1.33 12.34 -2.41
C GLU A 76 -0.93 12.92 -1.06
N VAL A 77 -0.87 12.06 -0.05
CA VAL A 77 -0.40 12.43 1.28
C VAL A 77 0.75 11.50 1.66
N ASP A 78 1.85 12.11 2.10
CA ASP A 78 3.06 11.41 2.50
C ASP A 78 3.27 11.54 4.00
N HIS A 79 3.89 10.53 4.60
CA HIS A 79 4.37 10.60 5.98
C HIS A 79 5.71 11.31 6.01
N ILE A 80 5.81 12.41 6.76
CA ILE A 80 7.08 13.16 6.88
C ILE A 80 8.16 12.24 7.44
N LYS A 81 7.89 11.56 8.56
CA LYS A 81 8.71 10.47 9.05
C LYS A 81 8.06 9.16 8.61
N PRO A 82 8.78 8.29 7.86
CA PRO A 82 8.21 7.04 7.37
C PRO A 82 7.69 6.15 8.49
N VAL A 83 6.60 5.44 8.21
CA VAL A 83 6.01 4.47 9.15
C VAL A 83 7.05 3.41 9.54
N SER A 84 7.89 2.99 8.59
CA SER A 84 8.97 2.02 8.84
C SER A 84 10.00 2.50 9.85
N LEU A 85 10.11 3.81 10.07
CA LEU A 85 11.01 4.42 11.04
C LEU A 85 10.27 4.92 12.29
N GLY A 86 9.05 4.46 12.50
CA GLY A 86 8.24 4.83 13.66
C GLY A 86 7.36 6.05 13.47
N GLY A 87 7.17 6.52 12.24
CA GLY A 87 6.27 7.63 11.94
C GLY A 87 4.82 7.28 12.21
N THR A 88 4.03 8.27 12.59
CA THR A 88 2.61 8.11 12.92
C THR A 88 1.72 8.50 11.74
N ASP A 89 0.43 8.12 11.83
CA ASP A 89 -0.60 8.52 10.86
C ASP A 89 -1.29 9.84 11.23
N PHE A 90 -0.83 10.52 12.28
CA PHE A 90 -1.42 11.79 12.68
C PHE A 90 -1.10 12.88 11.65
N ALA A 91 -2.03 13.81 11.47
CA ALA A 91 -1.89 14.88 10.49
C ALA A 91 -0.59 15.69 10.65
N ILE A 92 -0.09 15.83 11.88
CA ILE A 92 1.17 16.52 12.16
C ILE A 92 2.38 15.86 11.48
N ASN A 93 2.30 14.54 11.25
CA ASN A 93 3.35 13.79 10.57
C ASN A 93 3.05 13.58 9.08
N CYS A 94 2.06 14.26 8.54
CA CYS A 94 1.63 14.08 7.16
C CYS A 94 1.70 15.39 6.39
N GLN A 95 1.94 15.28 5.10
CA GLN A 95 2.01 16.44 4.19
C GLN A 95 1.42 16.09 2.84
N ALA A 96 0.79 17.06 2.20
CA ALA A 96 0.28 16.91 0.84
C ALA A 96 1.43 16.91 -0.15
N THR A 97 1.39 16.00 -1.12
CA THR A 97 2.48 15.85 -2.10
C THR A 97 1.92 15.61 -3.50
N CYS A 98 2.67 16.02 -4.51
CA CYS A 98 2.43 15.55 -5.87
C CYS A 98 3.06 14.16 -6.03
N HIS A 99 2.59 13.40 -7.02
CA HIS A 99 3.06 12.04 -7.25
C HIS A 99 4.58 11.99 -7.48
N ILE A 100 5.12 12.93 -8.25
CA ILE A 100 6.55 12.95 -8.59
C ILE A 100 7.41 13.20 -7.34
N CYS A 101 7.02 14.16 -6.50
CA CYS A 101 7.76 14.44 -5.27
C CYS A 101 7.64 13.30 -4.26
N HIS A 102 6.47 12.65 -4.17
CA HIS A 102 6.29 11.50 -3.30
C HIS A 102 7.24 10.35 -3.71
N ALA A 103 7.30 10.04 -4.99
CA ALA A 103 8.21 9.02 -5.52
C ALA A 103 9.69 9.39 -5.29
N TRP A 104 10.04 10.66 -5.51
CA TRP A 104 11.39 11.16 -5.27
C TRP A 104 11.80 11.02 -3.80
N LYS A 105 10.94 11.42 -2.88
CA LYS A 105 11.20 11.29 -1.44
C LYS A 105 11.37 9.82 -1.04
N THR A 106 10.49 8.94 -1.52
CA THR A 106 10.58 7.51 -1.25
C THR A 106 11.92 6.93 -1.71
N ALA A 107 12.39 7.33 -2.89
CA ALA A 107 13.69 6.90 -3.40
C ALA A 107 14.84 7.40 -2.52
N GLN A 108 14.77 8.63 -2.02
CA GLN A 108 15.78 9.18 -1.11
C GLN A 108 15.82 8.41 0.22
N GLU A 109 14.66 8.09 0.77
CA GLU A 109 14.55 7.30 2.00
C GLU A 109 15.13 5.89 1.81
N ALA A 110 14.86 5.25 0.69
CA ALA A 110 15.41 3.92 0.38
C ALA A 110 16.94 3.96 0.25
N ASN A 111 17.49 4.98 -0.39
CA ASN A 111 18.94 5.14 -0.51
C ASN A 111 19.60 5.38 0.84
N THR A 112 18.99 6.17 1.70
CA THR A 112 19.48 6.41 3.06
C THR A 112 19.51 5.13 3.88
N ALA A 113 18.47 4.30 3.76
CA ALA A 113 18.37 3.05 4.51
C ALA A 113 19.42 2.02 4.09
N ARG A 114 20.00 2.14 2.89
CA ARG A 114 21.04 1.22 2.38
C ARG A 114 22.45 1.59 2.79
N GLN A 115 22.64 2.76 3.38
CA GLN A 115 23.96 3.23 3.82
C GLN A 115 24.32 2.69 5.20
#